data_85797dac72348c48254de10c2f4387d2
#
_entry.id   85797dac72348c48254de10c2f4387d2
#
_cell.length_a   1.000
_cell.length_b   1.000
_cell.length_c   1.000
_cell.angle_alpha   90.00
_cell.angle_beta   90.00
_cell.angle_gamma   90.00
#
_symmetry.space_group_name_H-M   'P 1'
#
loop_
_entity.id
_entity.type
_entity.pdbx_description
1 polymer ?
#
loop_
_entity_poly.entity_id
_entity_poly.type
_entity_poly.pdbx_seq_one_letter_code
_entity_poly.pdbx_strand_id
1 'polypeptide(L)'
;DQFQVIAGPCSVEGENLIRIARRVKAAGATMLRGGAYKPRTSPYAYQGMGPAGLDLLCEASAELDMPIVTEIMDPRDVQVFLDKKIDVMQIGARNAQNFPLLKEVGKTKTPVLLKRGMSGTIDELLMAAEYIMSEGNDNVILCERGIRTFETRTRNTFDLNAVPVLHHLSHLPVVADPSHATGYTRYVEPMALAATACGANGLEIEVHDEPSRAWSDGAQALTPDQFDDTMRRIRAIREVVCQETME
;
A
#
# COMPACT_ATOMS: atom_id res chain seq x y z
N ASP A 1 -0.24 -13.55 -12.52
CA ASP A 1 1.19 -13.38 -12.37
C ASP A 1 1.79 -12.05 -12.87
N GLN A 2 0.99 -10.98 -12.86
CA GLN A 2 1.47 -9.64 -13.21
C GLN A 2 1.94 -8.92 -11.94
N PHE A 3 3.16 -8.35 -11.99
CA PHE A 3 3.70 -7.53 -10.92
C PHE A 3 2.87 -6.25 -10.76
N GLN A 4 2.40 -5.98 -9.55
CA GLN A 4 1.52 -4.85 -9.28
C GLN A 4 2.30 -3.67 -8.68
N VAL A 5 2.00 -2.45 -9.12
CA VAL A 5 2.55 -1.24 -8.52
C VAL A 5 1.43 -0.30 -8.12
N ILE A 6 1.27 -0.16 -6.82
CA ILE A 6 0.28 0.69 -6.17
C ILE A 6 0.96 2.03 -5.87
N ALA A 7 0.58 3.11 -6.56
CA ALA A 7 1.26 4.39 -6.40
C ALA A 7 0.28 5.57 -6.30
N GLY A 8 0.67 6.61 -5.56
CA GLY A 8 -0.12 7.81 -5.36
C GLY A 8 0.22 8.52 -4.05
N PRO A 9 -0.50 9.58 -3.68
CA PRO A 9 -0.18 10.38 -2.51
C PRO A 9 -0.50 9.64 -1.21
N CYS A 10 0.18 10.03 -0.12
CA CYS A 10 -0.13 9.53 1.23
C CYS A 10 -1.58 9.82 1.61
N SER A 11 -2.00 11.06 1.45
CA SER A 11 -3.38 11.52 1.67
C SER A 11 -3.96 12.15 0.42
N VAL A 12 -5.28 12.08 0.29
CA VAL A 12 -6.01 12.87 -0.71
C VAL A 12 -6.07 14.31 -0.21
N GLU A 13 -5.63 15.25 -1.06
CA GLU A 13 -5.47 16.67 -0.73
C GLU A 13 -6.20 17.60 -1.72
N GLY A 14 -7.19 17.06 -2.46
CA GLY A 14 -7.96 17.81 -3.45
C GLY A 14 -7.47 17.59 -4.89
N GLU A 15 -7.45 18.66 -5.70
CA GLU A 15 -7.24 18.59 -7.15
C GLU A 15 -5.85 18.09 -7.58
N ASN A 16 -4.85 18.10 -6.71
CA ASN A 16 -3.53 17.53 -7.04
C ASN A 16 -3.57 16.02 -7.27
N LEU A 17 -4.57 15.31 -6.71
CA LEU A 17 -4.72 13.87 -6.87
C LEU A 17 -4.73 13.44 -8.33
N ILE A 18 -5.52 14.09 -9.18
CA ILE A 18 -5.63 13.69 -10.59
C ILE A 18 -4.33 13.94 -11.36
N ARG A 19 -3.59 15.02 -11.03
CA ARG A 19 -2.27 15.27 -11.64
C ARG A 19 -1.28 14.17 -11.28
N ILE A 20 -1.22 13.79 -10.00
CA ILE A 20 -0.37 12.68 -9.52
C ILE A 20 -0.79 11.38 -10.18
N ALA A 21 -2.09 11.08 -10.20
CA ALA A 21 -2.63 9.85 -10.79
C ALA A 21 -2.26 9.68 -12.26
N ARG A 22 -2.38 10.73 -13.08
CA ARG A 22 -1.95 10.73 -14.48
C ARG A 22 -0.46 10.42 -14.62
N ARG A 23 0.38 11.00 -13.76
CA ARG A 23 1.82 10.80 -13.82
C ARG A 23 2.23 9.39 -13.40
N VAL A 24 1.66 8.85 -12.32
CA VAL A 24 1.98 7.49 -11.87
C VAL A 24 1.46 6.44 -12.86
N LYS A 25 0.28 6.65 -13.46
CA LYS A 25 -0.23 5.78 -14.53
C LYS A 25 0.71 5.76 -15.73
N ALA A 26 1.12 6.93 -16.21
CA ALA A 26 2.03 7.06 -17.34
C ALA A 26 3.39 6.37 -17.09
N ALA A 27 3.88 6.39 -15.84
CA ALA A 27 5.09 5.69 -15.43
C ALA A 27 4.91 4.16 -15.31
N GLY A 28 3.66 3.66 -15.32
CA GLY A 28 3.33 2.24 -15.29
C GLY A 28 2.83 1.70 -13.95
N ALA A 29 2.32 2.56 -13.07
CA ALA A 29 1.56 2.12 -11.91
C ALA A 29 0.26 1.42 -12.38
N THR A 30 -0.10 0.33 -11.70
CA THR A 30 -1.27 -0.49 -12.04
C THR A 30 -2.49 -0.15 -11.18
N MET A 31 -2.28 0.45 -10.01
CA MET A 31 -3.33 0.88 -9.10
C MET A 31 -2.99 2.25 -8.51
N LEU A 32 -4.02 3.08 -8.31
CA LEU A 32 -3.91 4.36 -7.62
C LEU A 32 -4.13 4.15 -6.12
N ARG A 33 -3.23 4.69 -5.29
CA ARG A 33 -3.47 4.79 -3.87
C ARG A 33 -3.72 6.23 -3.43
N GLY A 34 -4.45 6.40 -2.34
CA GLY A 34 -4.63 7.67 -1.65
C GLY A 34 -5.41 7.46 -0.36
N GLY A 35 -4.96 8.05 0.75
CA GLY A 35 -5.68 7.98 2.02
C GLY A 35 -6.79 9.02 2.09
N ALA A 36 -8.05 8.61 2.01
CA ALA A 36 -9.20 9.47 2.29
C ALA A 36 -9.38 9.68 3.80
N TYR A 37 -9.07 8.66 4.59
CA TYR A 37 -9.02 8.67 6.06
C TYR A 37 -7.58 8.48 6.52
N LYS A 38 -7.17 9.16 7.60
CA LYS A 38 -5.79 9.11 8.10
C LYS A 38 -5.73 8.77 9.58
N PRO A 39 -5.22 7.58 9.97
CA PRO A 39 -4.97 7.25 11.36
C PRO A 39 -3.78 8.06 11.88
N ARG A 40 -4.03 9.00 12.80
CA ARG A 40 -2.99 9.88 13.33
C ARG A 40 -2.78 9.65 14.82
N THR A 41 -1.52 9.72 15.26
CA THR A 41 -1.19 9.65 16.69
C THR A 41 -1.73 10.87 17.45
N SER A 42 -1.72 12.05 16.81
CA SER A 42 -2.29 13.26 17.40
C SER A 42 -3.68 13.53 16.82
N PRO A 43 -4.69 13.82 17.67
CA PRO A 43 -6.02 14.19 17.19
C PRO A 43 -6.05 15.57 16.50
N TYR A 44 -5.00 16.36 16.67
CA TYR A 44 -4.87 17.68 16.03
C TYR A 44 -4.18 17.62 14.65
N ALA A 45 -3.64 16.47 14.28
CA ALA A 45 -3.09 16.26 12.93
C ALA A 45 -4.22 16.10 11.90
N TYR A 46 -3.90 16.31 10.63
CA TYR A 46 -4.85 16.12 9.53
C TYR A 46 -5.44 14.71 9.53
N GLN A 47 -6.75 14.61 9.61
CA GLN A 47 -7.50 13.34 9.74
C GLN A 47 -7.95 12.76 8.39
N GLY A 48 -7.65 13.41 7.27
CA GLY A 48 -8.15 13.05 5.95
C GLY A 48 -9.40 13.85 5.55
N MET A 49 -9.78 13.74 4.27
CA MET A 49 -10.98 14.38 3.72
C MET A 49 -12.25 13.55 3.95
N GLY A 50 -12.12 12.32 4.46
CA GLY A 50 -13.26 11.43 4.66
C GLY A 50 -13.99 11.10 3.35
N PRO A 51 -15.34 11.11 3.36
CA PRO A 51 -16.14 10.75 2.19
C PRO A 51 -15.82 11.56 0.93
N ALA A 52 -15.51 12.86 1.07
CA ALA A 52 -15.12 13.71 -0.07
C ALA A 52 -13.80 13.24 -0.71
N GLY A 53 -12.88 12.71 0.10
CA GLY A 53 -11.64 12.11 -0.42
C GLY A 53 -11.90 10.82 -1.19
N LEU A 54 -12.89 10.03 -0.79
CA LEU A 54 -13.32 8.85 -1.56
C LEU A 54 -13.94 9.25 -2.90
N ASP A 55 -14.74 10.34 -2.95
CA ASP A 55 -15.33 10.84 -4.20
C ASP A 55 -14.23 11.22 -5.20
N LEU A 56 -13.21 11.96 -4.75
CA LEU A 56 -12.08 12.33 -5.61
C LEU A 56 -11.29 11.12 -6.12
N LEU A 57 -11.13 10.09 -5.29
CA LEU A 57 -10.49 8.83 -5.72
C LEU A 57 -11.32 8.13 -6.79
N CYS A 58 -12.65 8.04 -6.62
CA CYS A 58 -13.56 7.44 -7.60
C CYS A 58 -13.56 8.22 -8.92
N GLU A 59 -13.54 9.55 -8.87
CA GLU A 59 -13.44 10.40 -10.07
C GLU A 59 -12.12 10.15 -10.81
N ALA A 60 -10.99 10.10 -10.09
CA ALA A 60 -9.69 9.81 -10.69
C ALA A 60 -9.62 8.38 -11.28
N SER A 61 -10.20 7.39 -10.58
CA SER A 61 -10.32 6.02 -11.06
C SER A 61 -11.11 5.95 -12.38
N ALA A 62 -12.27 6.58 -12.42
CA ALA A 62 -13.13 6.58 -13.61
C ALA A 62 -12.47 7.30 -14.81
N GLU A 63 -11.80 8.43 -14.58
CA GLU A 63 -11.11 9.18 -15.64
C GLU A 63 -9.95 8.38 -16.23
N LEU A 64 -9.22 7.66 -15.37
CA LEU A 64 -7.98 7.00 -15.78
C LEU A 64 -8.12 5.50 -16.01
N ASP A 65 -9.30 4.91 -15.80
CA ASP A 65 -9.48 3.46 -15.81
C ASP A 65 -8.37 2.76 -14.99
N MET A 66 -8.29 3.11 -13.70
CA MET A 66 -7.23 2.69 -12.81
C MET A 66 -7.82 2.28 -11.45
N PRO A 67 -7.71 1.01 -11.03
CA PRO A 67 -8.23 0.56 -9.73
C PRO A 67 -7.66 1.37 -8.57
N ILE A 68 -8.45 1.55 -7.51
CA ILE A 68 -8.05 2.32 -6.33
C ILE A 68 -7.86 1.46 -5.10
N VAL A 69 -6.83 1.82 -4.33
CA VAL A 69 -6.52 1.26 -3.02
C VAL A 69 -6.62 2.38 -1.99
N THR A 70 -7.49 2.24 -0.99
CA THR A 70 -7.62 3.24 0.06
C THR A 70 -7.88 2.62 1.43
N GLU A 71 -7.39 3.28 2.49
CA GLU A 71 -7.45 2.75 3.84
C GLU A 71 -8.84 2.89 4.44
N ILE A 72 -9.37 1.78 4.97
CA ILE A 72 -10.55 1.72 5.83
C ILE A 72 -10.10 1.56 7.29
N MET A 73 -10.73 2.32 8.21
CA MET A 73 -10.33 2.34 9.61
C MET A 73 -11.42 1.86 10.57
N ASP A 74 -12.68 1.95 10.16
CA ASP A 74 -13.83 1.66 11.02
C ASP A 74 -14.76 0.64 10.33
N PRO A 75 -15.20 -0.42 11.04
CA PRO A 75 -16.14 -1.39 10.47
C PRO A 75 -17.46 -0.76 10.00
N ARG A 76 -17.86 0.39 10.56
CA ARG A 76 -19.07 1.13 10.15
C ARG A 76 -18.97 1.74 8.76
N ASP A 77 -17.76 1.92 8.25
CA ASP A 77 -17.51 2.52 6.93
C ASP A 77 -17.53 1.49 5.80
N VAL A 78 -17.57 0.19 6.10
CA VAL A 78 -17.53 -0.89 5.09
C VAL A 78 -18.62 -0.70 4.03
N GLN A 79 -19.84 -0.38 4.44
CA GLN A 79 -20.95 -0.16 3.49
C GLN A 79 -20.68 1.04 2.56
N VAL A 80 -20.09 2.12 3.06
CA VAL A 80 -19.71 3.29 2.25
C VAL A 80 -18.68 2.91 1.17
N PHE A 81 -17.70 2.08 1.54
CA PHE A 81 -16.69 1.59 0.59
C PHE A 81 -17.31 0.69 -0.49
N LEU A 82 -18.26 -0.16 -0.13
CA LEU A 82 -18.99 -1.00 -1.08
C LEU A 82 -19.86 -0.16 -2.04
N ASP A 83 -20.60 0.80 -1.51
CA ASP A 83 -21.47 1.69 -2.31
C ASP A 83 -20.68 2.52 -3.32
N LYS A 84 -19.47 2.94 -2.94
CA LYS A 84 -18.53 3.65 -3.81
C LYS A 84 -17.70 2.72 -4.71
N LYS A 85 -17.88 1.41 -4.60
CA LYS A 85 -17.16 0.39 -5.39
C LYS A 85 -15.63 0.53 -5.31
N ILE A 86 -15.12 0.72 -4.10
CA ILE A 86 -13.67 0.72 -3.86
C ILE A 86 -13.09 -0.64 -4.25
N ASP A 87 -12.06 -0.65 -5.10
CA ASP A 87 -11.51 -1.89 -5.67
C ASP A 87 -10.70 -2.70 -4.67
N VAL A 88 -9.94 -2.04 -3.78
CA VAL A 88 -9.14 -2.69 -2.74
C VAL A 88 -9.25 -1.91 -1.44
N MET A 89 -9.70 -2.57 -0.38
CA MET A 89 -9.72 -2.01 0.98
C MET A 89 -8.37 -2.23 1.65
N GLN A 90 -7.67 -1.17 2.04
CA GLN A 90 -6.42 -1.29 2.77
C GLN A 90 -6.69 -1.29 4.28
N ILE A 91 -6.17 -2.31 4.98
CA ILE A 91 -6.06 -2.34 6.43
C ILE A 91 -4.67 -1.82 6.83
N GLY A 92 -4.63 -0.64 7.43
CA GLY A 92 -3.37 -0.02 7.87
C GLY A 92 -2.72 -0.78 9.03
N ALA A 93 -1.42 -0.58 9.22
CA ALA A 93 -0.63 -1.27 10.24
C ALA A 93 -1.15 -1.08 11.68
N ARG A 94 -1.81 0.05 11.96
CA ARG A 94 -2.44 0.31 13.27
C ARG A 94 -3.70 -0.51 13.51
N ASN A 95 -4.33 -1.00 12.44
CA ASN A 95 -5.54 -1.81 12.45
C ASN A 95 -5.27 -3.29 12.14
N ALA A 96 -4.00 -3.73 12.07
CA ALA A 96 -3.64 -5.12 11.78
C ALA A 96 -4.27 -6.13 12.75
N GLN A 97 -4.58 -5.73 13.97
CA GLN A 97 -5.26 -6.53 15.01
C GLN A 97 -6.63 -5.96 15.39
N ASN A 98 -7.22 -5.12 14.57
CA ASN A 98 -8.60 -4.68 14.74
C ASN A 98 -9.56 -5.79 14.26
N PHE A 99 -9.68 -6.85 15.04
CA PHE A 99 -10.44 -8.04 14.66
C PHE A 99 -11.90 -7.76 14.27
N PRO A 100 -12.64 -6.83 14.91
CA PRO A 100 -13.95 -6.43 14.42
C PRO A 100 -13.92 -5.90 12.98
N LEU A 101 -12.93 -5.07 12.62
CA LEU A 101 -12.76 -4.55 11.26
C LEU A 101 -12.37 -5.67 10.29
N LEU A 102 -11.43 -6.55 10.67
CA LEU A 102 -11.01 -7.68 9.84
C LEU A 102 -12.18 -8.59 9.49
N LYS A 103 -13.05 -8.89 10.46
CA LYS A 103 -14.26 -9.67 10.25
C LYS A 103 -15.27 -8.97 9.33
N GLU A 104 -15.47 -7.65 9.48
CA GLU A 104 -16.42 -6.94 8.62
C GLU A 104 -15.96 -6.87 7.17
N VAL A 105 -14.69 -6.58 6.90
CA VAL A 105 -14.16 -6.63 5.53
C VAL A 105 -14.13 -8.07 4.98
N GLY A 106 -13.98 -9.06 5.85
CA GLY A 106 -14.04 -10.49 5.54
C GLY A 106 -15.41 -10.96 5.04
N LYS A 107 -16.50 -10.30 5.43
CA LYS A 107 -17.85 -10.60 4.92
C LYS A 107 -18.09 -10.10 3.50
N THR A 108 -17.17 -9.29 2.96
CA THR A 108 -17.26 -8.75 1.60
C THR A 108 -16.54 -9.67 0.60
N LYS A 109 -16.57 -9.30 -0.69
CA LYS A 109 -15.73 -9.93 -1.71
C LYS A 109 -14.69 -8.96 -2.28
N THR A 110 -14.64 -7.75 -1.72
CA THR A 110 -13.63 -6.75 -2.10
C THR A 110 -12.26 -7.20 -1.63
N PRO A 111 -11.23 -7.19 -2.50
CA PRO A 111 -9.85 -7.48 -2.11
C PRO A 111 -9.37 -6.62 -0.94
N VAL A 112 -8.57 -7.22 -0.06
CA VAL A 112 -8.03 -6.56 1.14
C VAL A 112 -6.51 -6.55 1.10
N LEU A 113 -5.91 -5.36 1.10
CA LEU A 113 -4.48 -5.17 1.31
C LEU A 113 -4.21 -5.04 2.82
N LEU A 114 -3.69 -6.11 3.42
CA LEU A 114 -3.44 -6.20 4.86
C LEU A 114 -1.99 -5.85 5.18
N LYS A 115 -1.77 -4.70 5.80
CA LYS A 115 -0.43 -4.26 6.22
C LYS A 115 -0.02 -4.90 7.53
N ARG A 116 1.22 -5.41 7.57
CA ARG A 116 1.84 -5.93 8.80
C ARG A 116 1.84 -4.87 9.90
N GLY A 117 1.49 -5.26 11.11
CA GLY A 117 1.57 -4.41 12.29
C GLY A 117 3.01 -3.98 12.57
N MET A 118 3.19 -2.78 13.11
CA MET A 118 4.53 -2.19 13.33
C MET A 118 5.41 -2.99 14.30
N SER A 119 4.82 -3.84 15.12
CA SER A 119 5.52 -4.78 16.03
C SER A 119 4.98 -6.21 15.87
N GLY A 120 4.28 -6.47 14.73
CA GLY A 120 3.67 -7.75 14.44
C GLY A 120 4.67 -8.77 13.91
N THR A 121 4.58 -10.00 14.42
CA THR A 121 5.29 -11.14 13.85
C THR A 121 4.68 -11.56 12.50
N ILE A 122 5.37 -12.44 11.77
CA ILE A 122 4.81 -13.05 10.55
C ILE A 122 3.57 -13.89 10.88
N ASP A 123 3.60 -14.65 11.97
CA ASP A 123 2.46 -15.47 12.40
C ASP A 123 1.24 -14.61 12.73
N GLU A 124 1.43 -13.46 13.40
CA GLU A 124 0.34 -12.53 13.69
C GLU A 124 -0.25 -11.92 12.41
N LEU A 125 0.57 -11.65 11.39
CA LEU A 125 0.08 -11.20 10.07
C LEU A 125 -0.74 -12.28 9.37
N LEU A 126 -0.27 -13.53 9.38
CA LEU A 126 -0.99 -14.67 8.80
C LEU A 126 -2.31 -14.94 9.55
N MET A 127 -2.31 -14.87 10.88
CA MET A 127 -3.54 -15.02 11.65
C MET A 127 -4.53 -13.87 11.43
N ALA A 128 -4.05 -12.65 11.21
CA ALA A 128 -4.91 -11.54 10.80
C ALA A 128 -5.55 -11.77 9.42
N ALA A 129 -4.80 -12.35 8.47
CA ALA A 129 -5.35 -12.78 7.18
C ALA A 129 -6.41 -13.88 7.35
N GLU A 130 -6.17 -14.85 8.22
CA GLU A 130 -7.15 -15.90 8.55
C GLU A 130 -8.45 -15.33 9.13
N TYR A 131 -8.41 -14.26 9.93
CA TYR A 131 -9.62 -13.58 10.39
C TYR A 131 -10.48 -13.06 9.24
N ILE A 132 -9.87 -12.57 8.17
CA ILE A 132 -10.58 -12.10 6.97
C ILE A 132 -11.13 -13.31 6.19
N MET A 133 -10.28 -14.31 5.95
CA MET A 133 -10.62 -15.49 5.15
C MET A 133 -11.69 -16.36 5.81
N SER A 134 -11.68 -16.49 7.15
CA SER A 134 -12.68 -17.23 7.91
C SER A 134 -14.12 -16.69 7.80
N GLU A 135 -14.26 -15.40 7.41
CA GLU A 135 -15.57 -14.80 7.14
C GLU A 135 -15.98 -14.96 5.65
N GLY A 136 -15.12 -15.57 4.82
CA GLY A 136 -15.41 -15.96 3.44
C GLY A 136 -14.79 -15.07 2.36
N ASN A 137 -13.85 -14.18 2.69
CA ASN A 137 -13.12 -13.37 1.72
C ASN A 137 -11.70 -13.89 1.55
N ASP A 138 -11.45 -14.67 0.50
CA ASP A 138 -10.15 -15.23 0.17
C ASP A 138 -9.23 -14.25 -0.62
N ASN A 139 -9.73 -13.05 -0.95
CA ASN A 139 -8.99 -12.06 -1.72
C ASN A 139 -8.11 -11.19 -0.80
N VAL A 140 -7.11 -11.78 -0.18
CA VAL A 140 -6.20 -11.08 0.75
C VAL A 140 -4.82 -10.93 0.12
N ILE A 141 -4.25 -9.74 0.24
CA ILE A 141 -2.90 -9.38 -0.18
C ILE A 141 -2.12 -8.99 1.07
N LEU A 142 -1.01 -9.65 1.35
CA LEU A 142 -0.14 -9.32 2.47
C LEU A 142 0.78 -8.15 2.10
N CYS A 143 1.06 -7.25 3.05
CA CYS A 143 1.95 -6.12 2.81
C CYS A 143 3.00 -5.98 3.91
N GLU A 144 4.27 -6.24 3.55
CA GLU A 144 5.41 -5.89 4.39
C GLU A 144 5.70 -4.39 4.27
N ARG A 145 5.76 -3.67 5.39
CA ARG A 145 5.93 -2.21 5.45
C ARG A 145 6.94 -1.74 6.49
N GLY A 146 7.76 -2.65 6.98
CA GLY A 146 8.72 -2.41 8.05
C GLY A 146 8.13 -2.59 9.45
N ILE A 147 8.99 -2.97 10.36
CA ILE A 147 8.69 -3.17 11.77
C ILE A 147 9.55 -2.26 12.66
N ARG A 148 9.07 -1.94 13.85
CA ARG A 148 9.84 -1.23 14.86
C ARG A 148 10.90 -2.15 15.44
N THR A 149 12.13 -1.66 15.45
CA THR A 149 13.28 -2.31 16.09
C THR A 149 14.02 -1.29 16.94
N PHE A 150 15.19 -1.65 17.45
CA PHE A 150 16.09 -0.73 18.14
C PHE A 150 16.73 0.32 17.20
N GLU A 151 16.72 0.08 15.86
CA GLU A 151 17.29 1.01 14.88
C GLU A 151 16.37 2.20 14.64
N THR A 152 16.94 3.41 14.66
CA THR A 152 16.18 4.67 14.56
C THR A 152 16.61 5.57 13.39
N ARG A 153 17.56 5.10 12.54
CA ARG A 153 18.01 5.87 11.37
C ARG A 153 17.01 5.88 10.23
N THR A 154 16.10 4.91 10.22
CA THR A 154 14.93 4.86 9.34
C THR A 154 13.67 4.83 10.20
N ARG A 155 12.51 5.12 9.58
CA ARG A 155 11.23 5.12 10.29
C ARG A 155 10.92 3.74 10.88
N ASN A 156 11.21 2.68 10.12
CA ASN A 156 11.11 1.28 10.54
C ASN A 156 12.26 0.48 9.92
N THR A 157 12.52 -0.70 10.42
CA THR A 157 13.38 -1.69 9.78
C THR A 157 12.58 -2.43 8.73
N PHE A 158 12.98 -2.34 7.46
CA PHE A 158 12.31 -3.04 6.37
C PHE A 158 12.73 -4.52 6.39
N ASP A 159 11.81 -5.38 6.77
CA ASP A 159 12.06 -6.82 6.90
C ASP A 159 11.82 -7.52 5.56
N LEU A 160 12.79 -7.43 4.65
CA LEU A 160 12.68 -8.10 3.35
C LEU A 160 12.75 -9.63 3.45
N ASN A 161 13.25 -10.19 4.56
CA ASN A 161 13.18 -11.63 4.80
C ASN A 161 11.71 -12.11 4.89
N ALA A 162 10.78 -11.24 5.29
CA ALA A 162 9.36 -11.59 5.35
C ALA A 162 8.81 -12.03 3.99
N VAL A 163 9.32 -11.48 2.88
CA VAL A 163 8.80 -11.81 1.54
C VAL A 163 8.96 -13.30 1.20
N PRO A 164 10.17 -13.88 1.15
CA PRO A 164 10.33 -15.30 0.86
C PRO A 164 9.74 -16.20 1.96
N VAL A 165 9.73 -15.78 3.22
CA VAL A 165 9.10 -16.54 4.30
C VAL A 165 7.59 -16.63 4.11
N LEU A 166 6.91 -15.52 3.77
CA LEU A 166 5.47 -15.51 3.51
C LEU A 166 5.12 -16.33 2.29
N HIS A 167 5.92 -16.32 1.22
CA HIS A 167 5.74 -17.19 0.06
C HIS A 167 5.88 -18.68 0.39
N HIS A 168 6.72 -19.02 1.37
CA HIS A 168 6.86 -20.41 1.83
C HIS A 168 5.67 -20.87 2.69
N LEU A 169 5.12 -19.96 3.51
CA LEU A 169 4.09 -20.27 4.49
C LEU A 169 2.64 -20.10 3.95
N SER A 170 2.46 -19.35 2.87
CA SER A 170 1.14 -18.98 2.37
C SER A 170 1.11 -18.87 0.84
N HIS A 171 -0.08 -19.08 0.28
CA HIS A 171 -0.37 -18.85 -1.15
C HIS A 171 -0.71 -17.39 -1.46
N LEU A 172 -0.86 -16.54 -0.43
CA LEU A 172 -1.28 -15.15 -0.60
C LEU A 172 -0.17 -14.30 -1.23
N PRO A 173 -0.50 -13.38 -2.14
CA PRO A 173 0.49 -12.48 -2.74
C PRO A 173 1.05 -11.51 -1.70
N VAL A 174 2.33 -11.17 -1.86
CA VAL A 174 3.06 -10.29 -0.95
C VAL A 174 3.47 -9.00 -1.67
N VAL A 175 2.96 -7.87 -1.19
CA VAL A 175 3.35 -6.51 -1.59
C VAL A 175 4.35 -5.97 -0.58
N ALA A 176 5.30 -5.17 -1.03
CA ALA A 176 6.27 -4.50 -0.18
C ALA A 176 6.11 -2.97 -0.27
N ASP A 177 6.16 -2.28 0.88
CA ASP A 177 5.98 -0.83 1.00
C ASP A 177 7.26 -0.17 1.52
N PRO A 178 8.19 0.22 0.64
CA PRO A 178 9.44 0.85 1.01
C PRO A 178 9.24 2.28 1.54
N SER A 179 8.16 2.97 1.16
CA SER A 179 7.87 4.34 1.61
C SER A 179 7.65 4.40 3.12
N HIS A 180 6.73 3.57 3.63
CA HIS A 180 6.46 3.51 5.06
C HIS A 180 7.55 2.77 5.85
N ALA A 181 8.27 1.85 5.21
CA ALA A 181 9.39 1.16 5.83
C ALA A 181 10.51 2.14 6.13
N THR A 182 11.01 2.83 5.14
CA THR A 182 12.19 3.70 5.27
C THR A 182 11.88 5.07 5.87
N GLY A 183 10.76 5.67 5.50
CA GLY A 183 10.33 7.00 5.95
C GLY A 183 11.07 8.16 5.31
N TYR A 184 11.98 7.91 4.36
CA TYR A 184 12.78 8.93 3.68
C TYR A 184 12.91 8.64 2.19
N THR A 185 12.58 9.64 1.35
CA THR A 185 12.62 9.58 -0.12
C THR A 185 13.90 8.93 -0.66
N ARG A 186 15.07 9.30 -0.13
CA ARG A 186 16.38 8.82 -0.59
C ARG A 186 16.58 7.31 -0.46
N TYR A 187 15.79 6.64 0.37
CA TYR A 187 15.90 5.19 0.60
C TYR A 187 14.79 4.40 -0.10
N VAL A 188 13.75 5.06 -0.62
CA VAL A 188 12.60 4.37 -1.23
C VAL A 188 13.02 3.60 -2.47
N GLU A 189 13.72 4.23 -3.41
CA GLU A 189 14.16 3.55 -4.64
C GLU A 189 15.04 2.31 -4.36
N PRO A 190 16.17 2.40 -3.63
CA PRO A 190 17.02 1.22 -3.41
C PRO A 190 16.27 0.10 -2.70
N MET A 191 15.35 0.41 -1.79
CA MET A 191 14.56 -0.60 -1.11
C MET A 191 13.42 -1.15 -1.96
N ALA A 192 12.86 -0.37 -2.89
CA ALA A 192 11.92 -0.86 -3.90
C ALA A 192 12.58 -1.89 -4.83
N LEU A 193 13.81 -1.61 -5.29
CA LEU A 193 14.60 -2.53 -6.10
C LEU A 193 14.93 -3.82 -5.36
N ALA A 194 15.35 -3.71 -4.10
CA ALA A 194 15.65 -4.87 -3.26
C ALA A 194 14.39 -5.72 -3.00
N ALA A 195 13.24 -5.10 -2.73
CA ALA A 195 11.96 -5.80 -2.56
C ALA A 195 11.53 -6.53 -3.84
N THR A 196 11.75 -5.91 -5.00
CA THR A 196 11.50 -6.54 -6.31
C THR A 196 12.41 -7.76 -6.51
N ALA A 197 13.70 -7.62 -6.19
CA ALA A 197 14.69 -8.69 -6.34
C ALA A 197 14.44 -9.87 -5.40
N CYS A 198 13.91 -9.65 -4.20
CA CYS A 198 13.58 -10.72 -3.26
C CYS A 198 12.24 -11.43 -3.56
N GLY A 199 11.57 -11.08 -4.66
CA GLY A 199 10.41 -11.79 -5.16
C GLY A 199 9.05 -11.25 -4.73
N ALA A 200 8.95 -10.01 -4.23
CA ALA A 200 7.64 -9.40 -3.95
C ALA A 200 6.74 -9.44 -5.20
N ASN A 201 5.45 -9.69 -5.02
CA ASN A 201 4.45 -9.69 -6.10
C ASN A 201 4.06 -8.28 -6.55
N GLY A 202 4.43 -7.27 -5.76
CA GLY A 202 4.17 -5.88 -6.07
C GLY A 202 4.79 -4.92 -5.05
N LEU A 203 4.61 -3.63 -5.33
CA LEU A 203 5.10 -2.55 -4.48
C LEU A 203 3.98 -1.55 -4.18
N GLU A 204 4.03 -0.94 -3.01
CA GLU A 204 3.26 0.25 -2.69
C GLU A 204 4.20 1.43 -2.46
N ILE A 205 4.08 2.48 -3.27
CA ILE A 205 5.01 3.63 -3.25
C ILE A 205 4.23 4.93 -3.16
N GLU A 206 4.63 5.79 -2.21
CA GLU A 206 4.06 7.12 -2.10
C GLU A 206 4.69 8.08 -3.10
N VAL A 207 3.83 8.80 -3.83
CA VAL A 207 4.22 9.80 -4.83
C VAL A 207 3.44 11.08 -4.61
N HIS A 208 4.13 12.22 -4.62
CA HIS A 208 3.52 13.54 -4.48
C HIS A 208 4.18 14.54 -5.43
N ASP A 209 3.40 15.40 -6.06
CA ASP A 209 3.91 16.39 -7.02
C ASP A 209 4.80 17.45 -6.35
N GLU A 210 4.52 17.80 -5.09
CA GLU A 210 5.31 18.71 -4.25
C GLU A 210 5.48 18.14 -2.84
N PRO A 211 6.39 17.15 -2.60
CA PRO A 211 6.52 16.47 -1.29
C PRO A 211 6.69 17.40 -0.10
N SER A 212 7.34 18.55 -0.31
CA SER A 212 7.54 19.55 0.75
C SER A 212 6.25 20.24 1.22
N ARG A 213 5.18 20.16 0.44
CA ARG A 213 3.85 20.74 0.72
C ARG A 213 2.80 19.70 1.07
N ALA A 214 3.17 18.40 1.05
CA ALA A 214 2.26 17.33 1.38
C ALA A 214 1.69 17.48 2.80
N TRP A 215 0.39 17.27 2.95
CA TRP A 215 -0.30 17.37 4.24
C TRP A 215 0.04 16.20 5.18
N SER A 216 0.57 15.11 4.62
CA SER A 216 1.07 13.98 5.39
C SER A 216 2.26 13.30 4.72
N ASP A 217 3.19 12.82 5.52
CA ASP A 217 4.31 11.92 5.16
C ASP A 217 5.16 12.34 3.94
N GLY A 218 5.25 13.65 3.64
CA GLY A 218 6.00 14.17 2.49
C GLY A 218 7.48 13.78 2.45
N ALA A 219 8.10 13.53 3.61
CA ALA A 219 9.51 13.13 3.70
C ALA A 219 9.83 11.79 3.01
N GLN A 220 8.83 10.94 2.82
CA GLN A 220 8.97 9.61 2.22
C GLN A 220 8.38 9.50 0.80
N ALA A 221 7.68 10.55 0.32
CA ALA A 221 7.10 10.54 -1.02
C ALA A 221 8.16 10.81 -2.09
N LEU A 222 8.11 10.06 -3.18
CA LEU A 222 8.86 10.38 -4.40
C LEU A 222 8.17 11.53 -5.15
N THR A 223 8.94 12.29 -5.89
CA THR A 223 8.36 13.12 -6.96
C THR A 223 7.95 12.21 -8.13
N PRO A 224 7.05 12.65 -9.04
CA PRO A 224 6.70 11.88 -10.23
C PRO A 224 7.89 11.51 -11.11
N ASP A 225 8.90 12.38 -11.22
CA ASP A 225 10.12 12.11 -11.99
C ASP A 225 10.99 11.02 -11.33
N GLN A 226 11.15 11.10 -10.00
CA GLN A 226 11.83 10.04 -9.24
C GLN A 226 11.10 8.69 -9.34
N PHE A 227 9.76 8.72 -9.34
CA PHE A 227 8.95 7.52 -9.51
C PHE A 227 9.13 6.91 -10.90
N ASP A 228 9.15 7.72 -11.96
CA ASP A 228 9.41 7.23 -13.33
C ASP A 228 10.78 6.57 -13.46
N ASP A 229 11.83 7.18 -12.88
CA ASP A 229 13.17 6.58 -12.83
C ASP A 229 13.18 5.26 -12.06
N THR A 230 12.52 5.21 -10.91
CA THR A 230 12.37 3.99 -10.10
C THR A 230 11.67 2.89 -10.89
N MET A 231 10.58 3.20 -11.60
CA MET A 231 9.83 2.24 -12.41
C MET A 231 10.65 1.66 -13.57
N ARG A 232 11.51 2.45 -14.20
CA ARG A 232 12.43 1.94 -15.23
C ARG A 232 13.39 0.89 -14.66
N ARG A 233 13.93 1.15 -13.48
CA ARG A 233 14.85 0.22 -12.79
C ARG A 233 14.15 -1.02 -12.27
N ILE A 234 12.92 -0.89 -11.74
CA ILE A 234 12.10 -2.03 -11.33
C ILE A 234 11.87 -2.98 -12.50
N ARG A 235 11.53 -2.45 -13.70
CA ARG A 235 11.34 -3.28 -14.89
C ARG A 235 12.60 -4.08 -15.25
N ALA A 236 13.78 -3.45 -15.21
CA ALA A 236 15.04 -4.14 -15.47
C ALA A 236 15.35 -5.26 -14.45
N ILE A 237 15.09 -5.03 -13.15
CA ILE A 237 15.23 -6.09 -12.12
C ILE A 237 14.24 -7.23 -12.39
N ARG A 238 12.99 -6.90 -12.74
CA ARG A 238 11.96 -7.91 -13.06
C ARG A 238 12.35 -8.81 -14.24
N GLU A 239 12.96 -8.26 -15.26
CA GLU A 239 13.45 -9.06 -16.40
C GLU A 239 14.45 -10.13 -15.96
N VAL A 240 15.34 -9.81 -15.01
CA VAL A 240 16.32 -10.77 -14.48
C VAL A 240 15.64 -11.83 -13.60
N VAL A 241 14.78 -11.39 -12.65
CA VAL A 241 14.13 -12.31 -11.69
C VAL A 241 13.13 -13.25 -12.38
N CYS A 242 12.44 -12.82 -13.46
CA CYS A 242 11.51 -13.67 -14.19
C CYS A 242 12.19 -14.70 -15.10
N GLN A 243 13.46 -14.51 -15.49
CA GLN A 243 14.19 -15.47 -16.32
C GLN A 243 14.56 -16.76 -15.55
N GLU A 244 14.70 -16.69 -14.22
CA GLU A 244 15.05 -17.84 -13.39
C GLU A 244 13.89 -18.83 -13.16
N THR A 245 12.65 -18.44 -13.49
CA THR A 245 11.44 -19.27 -13.28
C THR A 245 11.08 -20.12 -14.51
N MET A 246 11.87 -20.11 -15.58
CA MET A 246 11.60 -20.81 -16.84
C MET A 246 12.49 -22.07 -17.07
N GLU A 247 13.30 -22.44 -16.06
CA GLU A 247 14.06 -23.71 -16.02
C GLU A 247 13.42 -24.67 -14.99
#